data_894607715f60f808aa7bf5e6b0cc3c1e
#
_entry.id   894607715f60f808aa7bf5e6b0cc3c1e
#
_cell.length_a   1.000
_cell.length_b   1.000
_cell.length_c   1.000
_cell.angle_alpha   90.00
_cell.angle_beta   90.00
_cell.angle_gamma   90.00
#
_symmetry.space_group_name_H-M   'P 1'
#
loop_
_entity.id
_entity.type
_entity.pdbx_description
1 polymer ?
#
loop_
_entity_poly.entity_id
_entity_poly.type
_entity_poly.pdbx_seq_one_letter_code
_entity_poly.pdbx_strand_id
1 'polypeptide(L)'
;TLMLATLGVVFSATSASAHGSTQDPPARTYGCRFLTPDNEMCKQAWTSNSQALYDWNEVNIGAAAGNHQALIPDGQLCSAGRAKYAAFNTASDKWPVTNLKPGTDGKYILQWQNTAPHATAYYRVYITKPGFDVKAAPLKWSDLDFVYDSGPSAPTAAEVLRTTLPQRSSHSIIYTIWQRSDSQEAFYACNDVTVNAAGTLTP
;
A
#
# COMPACT_ATOMS: atom_id res chain seq x y z
N THR A 1 -57.18 27.00 -7.40
CA THR A 1 -56.06 26.58 -6.52
C THR A 1 -55.10 25.75 -7.38
N LEU A 2 -53.95 26.37 -7.80
CA LEU A 2 -52.90 25.68 -8.57
C LEU A 2 -51.94 25.05 -7.56
N MET A 3 -51.80 23.72 -7.59
CA MET A 3 -50.75 23.00 -6.89
C MET A 3 -49.49 23.00 -7.77
N LEU A 4 -48.41 23.68 -7.33
CA LEU A 4 -47.08 23.53 -7.90
C LEU A 4 -46.46 22.27 -7.30
N ALA A 5 -46.23 21.25 -8.13
CA ALA A 5 -45.42 20.09 -7.79
C ALA A 5 -43.95 20.43 -8.03
N THR A 6 -43.16 20.56 -6.96
CA THR A 6 -41.70 20.69 -7.05
C THR A 6 -41.10 19.32 -7.29
N LEU A 7 -40.57 19.07 -8.49
CA LEU A 7 -39.74 17.90 -8.78
C LEU A 7 -38.38 18.10 -8.10
N GLY A 8 -38.15 17.37 -7.02
CA GLY A 8 -36.81 17.27 -6.41
C GLY A 8 -35.90 16.41 -7.28
N VAL A 9 -34.87 17.00 -7.89
CA VAL A 9 -33.82 16.25 -8.59
C VAL A 9 -32.88 15.67 -7.50
N VAL A 10 -32.95 14.37 -7.29
CA VAL A 10 -32.01 13.66 -6.45
C VAL A 10 -30.71 13.44 -7.26
N PHE A 11 -29.67 14.21 -6.98
CA PHE A 11 -28.34 13.93 -7.49
C PHE A 11 -27.79 12.71 -6.72
N SER A 12 -27.81 11.54 -7.35
CA SER A 12 -27.01 10.41 -6.87
C SER A 12 -25.54 10.74 -7.15
N ALA A 13 -24.79 11.09 -6.11
CA ALA A 13 -23.34 11.17 -6.20
C ALA A 13 -22.83 9.75 -6.45
N THR A 14 -22.44 9.46 -7.69
CA THR A 14 -21.65 8.26 -7.99
C THR A 14 -20.31 8.44 -7.28
N SER A 15 -20.04 7.60 -6.28
CA SER A 15 -18.71 7.56 -5.66
C SER A 15 -17.70 7.16 -6.74
N ALA A 16 -16.89 8.12 -7.20
CA ALA A 16 -15.80 7.81 -8.11
C ALA A 16 -14.87 6.85 -7.41
N SER A 17 -14.66 5.67 -8.00
CA SER A 17 -13.75 4.65 -7.47
C SER A 17 -12.32 5.16 -7.58
N ALA A 18 -11.59 5.21 -6.47
CA ALA A 18 -10.17 5.48 -6.46
C ALA A 18 -9.41 4.19 -6.73
N HIS A 19 -8.18 4.31 -7.24
CA HIS A 19 -7.28 3.19 -7.46
C HIS A 19 -5.84 3.66 -7.30
N GLY A 20 -5.03 2.89 -6.58
CA GLY A 20 -3.61 3.20 -6.42
C GLY A 20 -2.84 2.12 -5.67
N SER A 21 -1.53 2.09 -5.90
CA SER A 21 -0.59 1.23 -5.19
C SER A 21 0.85 1.72 -5.39
N THR A 22 1.78 1.22 -4.60
CA THR A 22 3.21 1.49 -4.77
C THR A 22 3.78 0.75 -5.97
N GLN A 23 4.59 1.45 -6.77
CA GLN A 23 5.33 0.89 -7.91
C GLN A 23 6.82 0.75 -7.64
N ASP A 24 7.40 1.65 -6.84
CA ASP A 24 8.80 1.62 -6.46
C ASP A 24 8.96 2.03 -4.97
N PRO A 25 9.40 1.10 -4.10
CA PRO A 25 9.47 -0.34 -4.35
C PRO A 25 8.10 -0.89 -4.73
N PRO A 26 8.03 -1.98 -5.54
CA PRO A 26 6.75 -2.51 -5.98
C PRO A 26 5.96 -3.15 -4.83
N ALA A 27 4.67 -2.88 -4.77
CA ALA A 27 3.76 -3.67 -3.95
C ALA A 27 3.74 -5.13 -4.41
N ARG A 28 3.48 -6.09 -3.50
CA ARG A 28 3.33 -7.51 -3.87
C ARG A 28 2.37 -7.71 -5.04
N THR A 29 1.23 -7.02 -5.03
CA THR A 29 0.23 -7.09 -6.10
C THR A 29 0.76 -6.55 -7.43
N TYR A 30 1.41 -5.37 -7.42
CA TYR A 30 2.00 -4.76 -8.62
C TYR A 30 3.17 -5.59 -9.16
N GLY A 31 4.09 -6.01 -8.28
CA GLY A 31 5.25 -6.83 -8.65
C GLY A 31 4.84 -8.15 -9.29
N CYS A 32 3.88 -8.85 -8.69
CA CYS A 32 3.37 -10.11 -9.23
C CYS A 32 2.61 -9.94 -10.54
N ARG A 33 1.95 -8.80 -10.73
CA ARG A 33 1.22 -8.53 -11.98
C ARG A 33 2.15 -8.23 -13.15
N PHE A 34 3.23 -7.45 -12.94
CA PHE A 34 3.98 -6.84 -14.03
C PHE A 34 5.48 -7.17 -14.07
N LEU A 35 6.11 -7.42 -12.91
CA LEU A 35 7.57 -7.48 -12.84
C LEU A 35 8.10 -8.90 -12.66
N THR A 36 7.46 -9.67 -11.80
CA THR A 36 7.95 -11.00 -11.38
C THR A 36 6.84 -12.07 -11.40
N PRO A 37 6.05 -12.19 -12.48
CA PRO A 37 4.92 -13.13 -12.52
C PRO A 37 5.36 -14.59 -12.35
N ASP A 38 6.59 -14.91 -12.69
CA ASP A 38 7.16 -16.26 -12.58
C ASP A 38 7.72 -16.59 -11.20
N ASN A 39 7.78 -15.63 -10.27
CA ASN A 39 8.16 -15.88 -8.89
C ASN A 39 7.18 -16.88 -8.23
N GLU A 40 7.68 -17.73 -7.34
CA GLU A 40 6.89 -18.79 -6.68
C GLU A 40 5.67 -18.21 -5.95
N MET A 41 5.86 -17.13 -5.17
CA MET A 41 4.77 -16.50 -4.40
C MET A 41 3.74 -15.86 -5.34
N CYS A 42 4.20 -15.28 -6.45
CA CYS A 42 3.32 -14.70 -7.46
C CYS A 42 2.49 -15.76 -8.17
N LYS A 43 3.09 -16.92 -8.52
CA LYS A 43 2.35 -18.07 -9.08
C LYS A 43 1.28 -18.59 -8.13
N GLN A 44 1.58 -18.66 -6.82
CA GLN A 44 0.59 -19.03 -5.80
C GLN A 44 -0.56 -18.00 -5.75
N ALA A 45 -0.26 -16.71 -5.81
CA ALA A 45 -1.28 -15.66 -5.84
C ALA A 45 -2.17 -15.76 -7.10
N TRP A 46 -1.57 -15.97 -8.28
CA TRP A 46 -2.30 -16.22 -9.53
C TRP A 46 -3.24 -17.42 -9.45
N THR A 47 -2.77 -18.52 -8.86
CA THR A 47 -3.55 -19.76 -8.68
C THR A 47 -4.67 -19.57 -7.67
N SER A 48 -4.40 -18.82 -6.59
CA SER A 48 -5.37 -18.55 -5.52
C SER A 48 -6.54 -17.69 -6.01
N ASN A 49 -6.22 -16.57 -6.66
CA ASN A 49 -7.24 -15.67 -7.22
C ASN A 49 -6.61 -14.76 -8.29
N SER A 50 -6.76 -15.12 -9.55
CA SER A 50 -6.21 -14.35 -10.67
C SER A 50 -6.77 -12.93 -10.77
N GLN A 51 -8.05 -12.70 -10.36
CA GLN A 51 -8.66 -11.38 -10.40
C GLN A 51 -7.94 -10.39 -9.47
N ALA A 52 -7.35 -10.86 -8.38
CA ALA A 52 -6.54 -10.01 -7.49
C ALA A 52 -5.35 -9.35 -8.20
N LEU A 53 -4.79 -10.02 -9.21
CA LEU A 53 -3.66 -9.49 -9.99
C LEU A 53 -4.12 -8.51 -11.08
N TYR A 54 -5.31 -8.71 -11.65
CA TYR A 54 -5.92 -7.74 -12.56
C TYR A 54 -6.33 -6.46 -11.80
N ASP A 55 -6.82 -6.61 -10.58
CA ASP A 55 -7.22 -5.51 -9.69
C ASP A 55 -6.10 -5.16 -8.69
N TRP A 56 -4.86 -5.18 -9.16
CA TRP A 56 -3.64 -4.98 -8.35
C TRP A 56 -3.63 -3.65 -7.56
N ASN A 57 -4.37 -2.66 -8.00
CA ASN A 57 -4.47 -1.30 -7.47
C ASN A 57 -5.72 -1.07 -6.60
N GLU A 58 -6.44 -2.14 -6.22
CA GLU A 58 -7.69 -2.07 -5.47
C GLU A 58 -7.62 -2.74 -4.10
N VAL A 59 -6.44 -2.84 -3.49
CA VAL A 59 -6.34 -3.32 -2.10
C VAL A 59 -6.82 -2.19 -1.19
N ASN A 60 -8.13 -2.17 -0.92
CA ASN A 60 -8.81 -1.03 -0.29
C ASN A 60 -9.86 -1.43 0.74
N ILE A 61 -10.26 -0.44 1.56
CA ILE A 61 -11.45 -0.46 2.41
C ILE A 61 -12.25 0.81 2.13
N GLY A 62 -13.48 0.68 1.62
CA GLY A 62 -14.32 1.80 1.22
C GLY A 62 -14.75 2.71 2.37
N ALA A 63 -14.89 2.18 3.58
CA ALA A 63 -15.30 2.90 4.79
C ALA A 63 -14.21 2.88 5.87
N ALA A 64 -12.95 3.06 5.49
CA ALA A 64 -11.82 3.04 6.42
C ALA A 64 -11.85 4.21 7.41
N ALA A 65 -12.10 5.42 6.92
CA ALA A 65 -12.23 6.64 7.74
C ALA A 65 -11.12 6.79 8.81
N GLY A 66 -9.89 6.37 8.47
CA GLY A 66 -8.75 6.39 9.40
C GLY A 66 -8.69 5.26 10.43
N ASN A 67 -9.69 4.38 10.51
CA ASN A 67 -9.80 3.31 11.51
C ASN A 67 -9.08 2.00 11.08
N HIS A 68 -7.90 2.12 10.46
CA HIS A 68 -7.20 1.01 9.82
C HIS A 68 -6.95 -0.18 10.74
N GLN A 69 -6.44 0.06 11.97
CA GLN A 69 -6.14 -1.00 12.93
C GLN A 69 -7.38 -1.72 13.45
N ALA A 70 -8.51 -1.00 13.58
CA ALA A 70 -9.77 -1.60 14.03
C ALA A 70 -10.41 -2.47 12.94
N LEU A 71 -10.17 -2.16 11.66
CA LEU A 71 -10.83 -2.80 10.52
C LEU A 71 -10.00 -3.93 9.90
N ILE A 72 -8.67 -3.87 10.00
CA ILE A 72 -7.79 -4.87 9.40
C ILE A 72 -7.20 -5.75 10.50
N PRO A 73 -7.61 -7.03 10.58
CA PRO A 73 -7.05 -7.96 11.56
C PRO A 73 -5.55 -8.20 11.39
N ASP A 74 -4.86 -8.50 12.48
CA ASP A 74 -3.51 -9.02 12.45
C ASP A 74 -3.40 -10.23 11.52
N GLY A 75 -2.32 -10.30 10.75
CA GLY A 75 -2.11 -11.33 9.74
C GLY A 75 -2.80 -11.08 8.40
N GLN A 76 -3.59 -10.00 8.27
CA GLN A 76 -4.32 -9.67 7.05
C GLN A 76 -3.99 -8.27 6.48
N LEU A 77 -2.86 -7.69 6.89
CA LEU A 77 -2.51 -6.33 6.52
C LEU A 77 -2.33 -6.16 5.00
N CYS A 78 -1.62 -7.10 4.36
CA CYS A 78 -1.32 -7.00 2.93
C CYS A 78 -2.53 -7.25 2.02
N SER A 79 -3.63 -7.76 2.58
CA SER A 79 -4.90 -7.93 1.87
C SER A 79 -5.95 -6.88 2.25
N ALA A 80 -5.65 -5.97 3.20
CA ALA A 80 -6.64 -5.10 3.83
C ALA A 80 -7.86 -5.87 4.38
N GLY A 81 -7.65 -7.10 4.91
CA GLY A 81 -8.73 -7.97 5.39
C GLY A 81 -9.61 -8.59 4.29
N ARG A 82 -9.30 -8.39 3.01
CA ARG A 82 -10.13 -8.86 1.89
C ARG A 82 -9.69 -10.24 1.41
N ALA A 83 -10.65 -11.19 1.35
CA ALA A 83 -10.41 -12.56 0.90
C ALA A 83 -9.82 -12.63 -0.53
N LYS A 84 -10.21 -11.69 -1.41
CA LYS A 84 -9.68 -11.56 -2.77
C LYS A 84 -8.15 -11.52 -2.82
N TYR A 85 -7.52 -10.86 -1.83
CA TYR A 85 -6.06 -10.65 -1.76
C TYR A 85 -5.38 -11.51 -0.70
N ALA A 86 -6.04 -12.52 -0.14
CA ALA A 86 -5.54 -13.30 0.99
C ALA A 86 -4.16 -13.92 0.75
N ALA A 87 -3.84 -14.32 -0.50
CA ALA A 87 -2.54 -14.89 -0.86
C ALA A 87 -1.36 -13.95 -0.57
N PHE A 88 -1.58 -12.63 -0.62
CA PHE A 88 -0.54 -11.63 -0.35
C PHE A 88 -0.19 -11.48 1.14
N ASN A 89 -0.94 -12.11 2.04
CA ASN A 89 -0.59 -12.19 3.47
C ASN A 89 0.41 -13.29 3.79
N THR A 90 0.73 -14.19 2.86
CA THR A 90 1.56 -15.37 3.12
C THR A 90 2.93 -14.97 3.65
N ALA A 91 3.28 -15.51 4.82
CA ALA A 91 4.61 -15.36 5.42
C ALA A 91 5.62 -16.19 4.62
N SER A 92 6.63 -15.54 4.05
CA SER A 92 7.65 -16.22 3.23
C SER A 92 8.82 -15.28 2.96
N ASP A 93 10.04 -15.83 2.92
CA ASP A 93 11.23 -15.14 2.43
C ASP A 93 11.41 -15.21 0.90
N LYS A 94 10.47 -15.85 0.20
CA LYS A 94 10.50 -16.02 -1.25
C LYS A 94 9.80 -14.87 -2.01
N TRP A 95 9.20 -13.92 -1.31
CA TRP A 95 8.71 -12.71 -1.96
C TRP A 95 9.87 -11.94 -2.60
N PRO A 96 9.71 -11.39 -3.82
CA PRO A 96 10.75 -10.58 -4.45
C PRO A 96 11.11 -9.35 -3.58
N VAL A 97 12.40 -9.17 -3.31
CA VAL A 97 12.90 -8.10 -2.42
C VAL A 97 13.55 -6.99 -3.24
N THR A 98 13.19 -5.73 -2.94
CA THR A 98 13.85 -4.54 -3.47
C THR A 98 14.89 -4.03 -2.49
N ASN A 99 16.15 -3.85 -2.96
CA ASN A 99 17.21 -3.27 -2.16
C ASN A 99 17.16 -1.75 -2.25
N LEU A 100 16.61 -1.10 -1.23
CA LEU A 100 16.50 0.36 -1.17
C LEU A 100 17.84 0.99 -0.79
N LYS A 101 18.20 2.05 -1.51
CA LYS A 101 19.34 2.91 -1.24
C LYS A 101 18.85 4.35 -1.12
N PRO A 102 19.40 5.14 -0.19
CA PRO A 102 19.04 6.54 -0.10
C PRO A 102 19.64 7.34 -1.25
N GLY A 103 18.98 8.44 -1.60
CA GLY A 103 19.55 9.46 -2.46
C GLY A 103 20.72 10.20 -1.79
N THR A 104 21.31 11.15 -2.51
CA THR A 104 22.42 11.98 -2.00
C THR A 104 22.04 12.85 -0.79
N ASP A 105 20.74 13.08 -0.60
CA ASP A 105 20.17 13.80 0.54
C ASP A 105 19.82 12.89 1.73
N GLY A 106 20.18 11.60 1.65
CA GLY A 106 19.88 10.61 2.67
C GLY A 106 18.42 10.16 2.72
N LYS A 107 17.58 10.59 1.77
CA LYS A 107 16.16 10.20 1.71
C LYS A 107 15.95 9.00 0.81
N TYR A 108 14.97 8.17 1.19
CA TYR A 108 14.48 7.06 0.38
C TYR A 108 13.22 7.50 -0.35
N ILE A 109 13.13 7.13 -1.62
CA ILE A 109 11.99 7.47 -2.46
C ILE A 109 11.07 6.25 -2.54
N LEU A 110 9.78 6.47 -2.22
CA LEU A 110 8.72 5.53 -2.51
C LEU A 110 7.79 6.20 -3.52
N GLN A 111 7.45 5.51 -4.60
CA GLN A 111 6.54 6.02 -5.63
C GLN A 111 5.20 5.31 -5.50
N TRP A 112 4.16 6.10 -5.24
CA TRP A 112 2.78 5.64 -5.27
C TRP A 112 2.12 6.12 -6.57
N GLN A 113 1.53 5.19 -7.33
CA GLN A 113 0.76 5.54 -8.51
C GLN A 113 -0.73 5.48 -8.22
N ASN A 114 -1.43 6.56 -8.57
CA ASN A 114 -2.88 6.65 -8.58
C ASN A 114 -3.38 6.50 -10.01
N THR A 115 -3.95 5.34 -10.34
CA THR A 115 -4.57 5.14 -11.66
C THR A 115 -5.94 5.83 -11.76
N ALA A 116 -6.54 6.15 -10.60
CA ALA A 116 -7.68 7.05 -10.45
C ALA A 116 -7.40 8.02 -9.29
N PRO A 117 -6.85 9.24 -9.59
CA PRO A 117 -6.42 10.20 -8.57
C PRO A 117 -7.59 10.80 -7.79
N HIS A 118 -7.38 10.97 -6.47
CA HIS A 118 -8.31 11.65 -5.56
C HIS A 118 -7.57 12.51 -4.54
N ALA A 119 -8.28 13.45 -3.92
CA ALA A 119 -7.73 14.25 -2.85
C ALA A 119 -7.32 13.37 -1.65
N THR A 120 -6.15 13.65 -1.12
CA THR A 120 -5.47 12.86 -0.10
C THR A 120 -5.56 13.52 1.26
N ALA A 121 -5.88 12.74 2.29
CA ALA A 121 -5.70 13.15 3.68
C ALA A 121 -4.24 12.90 4.12
N TYR A 122 -3.71 11.74 3.80
CA TYR A 122 -2.32 11.40 4.04
C TYR A 122 -1.90 10.14 3.26
N TYR A 123 -0.58 10.03 3.04
CA TYR A 123 0.13 8.77 2.89
C TYR A 123 0.88 8.49 4.18
N ARG A 124 0.64 7.35 4.81
CA ARG A 124 1.39 6.89 5.99
C ARG A 124 2.23 5.70 5.64
N VAL A 125 3.49 5.73 6.06
CA VAL A 125 4.44 4.66 5.81
C VAL A 125 4.90 4.07 7.13
N TYR A 126 4.91 2.76 7.18
CA TYR A 126 5.40 1.93 8.27
C TYR A 126 6.45 0.98 7.73
N ILE A 127 7.35 0.52 8.60
CA ILE A 127 8.31 -0.53 8.27
C ILE A 127 8.36 -1.54 9.42
N THR A 128 8.65 -2.80 9.11
CA THR A 128 8.79 -3.83 10.14
C THR A 128 9.93 -3.51 11.11
N LYS A 129 9.71 -3.85 12.38
CA LYS A 129 10.66 -3.68 13.48
C LYS A 129 11.93 -4.50 13.27
N PRO A 130 13.04 -4.11 13.90
CA PRO A 130 14.25 -4.95 13.93
C PRO A 130 13.95 -6.36 14.46
N GLY A 131 14.51 -7.38 13.80
CA GLY A 131 14.31 -8.78 14.19
C GLY A 131 13.00 -9.40 13.70
N PHE A 132 12.19 -8.68 12.90
CA PHE A 132 11.03 -9.29 12.25
C PHE A 132 11.46 -10.43 11.33
N ASP A 133 10.82 -11.60 11.47
CA ASP A 133 11.03 -12.76 10.61
C ASP A 133 9.85 -12.93 9.65
N VAL A 134 10.08 -12.62 8.38
CA VAL A 134 9.07 -12.71 7.31
C VAL A 134 8.50 -14.11 7.09
N LYS A 135 9.16 -15.16 7.65
CA LYS A 135 8.72 -16.56 7.53
C LYS A 135 7.89 -17.03 8.71
N ALA A 136 8.01 -16.37 9.86
CA ALA A 136 7.43 -16.88 11.11
C ALA A 136 5.90 -16.78 11.12
N ALA A 137 5.36 -15.66 10.67
CA ALA A 137 3.91 -15.40 10.65
C ALA A 137 3.56 -14.27 9.67
N PRO A 138 2.30 -14.19 9.21
CA PRO A 138 1.80 -13.03 8.49
C PRO A 138 1.92 -11.75 9.33
N LEU A 139 2.09 -10.61 8.63
CA LEU A 139 2.33 -9.29 9.21
C LEU A 139 1.21 -8.85 10.17
N LYS A 140 1.60 -8.36 11.36
CA LYS A 140 0.71 -7.80 12.38
C LYS A 140 0.97 -6.31 12.56
N TRP A 141 0.01 -5.57 13.10
CA TRP A 141 0.18 -4.16 13.44
C TRP A 141 1.31 -3.93 14.45
N SER A 142 1.45 -4.84 15.42
CA SER A 142 2.51 -4.78 16.43
C SER A 142 3.93 -4.97 15.86
N ASP A 143 4.07 -5.48 14.65
CA ASP A 143 5.35 -5.69 13.98
C ASP A 143 5.89 -4.41 13.31
N LEU A 144 5.10 -3.33 13.28
CA LEU A 144 5.36 -2.14 12.51
C LEU A 144 5.84 -0.97 13.37
N ASP A 145 6.83 -0.24 12.84
CA ASP A 145 7.23 1.10 13.28
C ASP A 145 6.68 2.13 12.27
N PHE A 146 6.05 3.20 12.79
CA PHE A 146 5.62 4.33 11.98
C PHE A 146 6.82 5.20 11.60
N VAL A 147 6.94 5.58 10.31
CA VAL A 147 8.12 6.32 9.83
C VAL A 147 7.81 7.57 9.02
N TYR A 148 6.60 7.74 8.49
CA TYR A 148 6.29 8.88 7.63
C TYR A 148 4.79 9.18 7.55
N ASP A 149 4.45 10.47 7.49
CA ASP A 149 3.12 11.01 7.16
C ASP A 149 3.29 12.19 6.20
N SER A 150 2.63 12.14 5.06
CA SER A 150 2.72 13.20 4.04
C SER A 150 1.92 14.46 4.40
N GLY A 151 0.93 14.32 5.27
CA GLY A 151 -0.15 15.29 5.37
C GLY A 151 -1.02 15.31 4.10
N PRO A 152 -1.95 16.30 4.00
CA PRO A 152 -2.90 16.39 2.90
C PRO A 152 -2.26 16.87 1.59
N SER A 153 -2.77 16.36 0.46
CA SER A 153 -2.38 16.79 -0.88
C SER A 153 -3.54 16.78 -1.89
N ALA A 154 -3.38 17.55 -2.97
CA ALA A 154 -4.30 17.56 -4.09
C ALA A 154 -4.22 16.25 -4.88
N PRO A 155 -5.24 15.93 -5.71
CA PRO A 155 -5.18 14.76 -6.59
C PRO A 155 -3.96 14.79 -7.53
N THR A 156 -3.23 13.68 -7.58
CA THR A 156 -2.09 13.50 -8.49
C THR A 156 -2.06 12.08 -9.01
N ALA A 157 -1.61 11.89 -10.25
CA ALA A 157 -1.44 10.56 -10.85
C ALA A 157 -0.26 9.79 -10.24
N ALA A 158 0.75 10.51 -9.73
CA ALA A 158 1.91 9.91 -9.07
C ALA A 158 2.30 10.74 -7.85
N GLU A 159 2.50 10.07 -6.72
CA GLU A 159 3.00 10.68 -5.49
C GLU A 159 4.40 10.16 -5.17
N VAL A 160 5.30 11.08 -4.87
CA VAL A 160 6.68 10.76 -4.48
C VAL A 160 6.84 11.00 -2.99
N LEU A 161 6.91 9.92 -2.23
CA LEU A 161 7.08 9.95 -0.78
C LEU A 161 8.58 9.95 -0.46
N ARG A 162 9.11 11.11 -0.03
CA ARG A 162 10.52 11.29 0.38
C ARG A 162 10.67 10.96 1.86
N THR A 163 11.02 9.74 2.15
CA THR A 163 11.01 9.20 3.52
C THR A 163 12.40 9.14 4.14
N THR A 164 12.44 9.14 5.46
CA THR A 164 13.62 8.71 6.22
C THR A 164 13.33 7.32 6.76
N LEU A 165 14.02 6.31 6.23
CA LEU A 165 13.84 4.93 6.67
C LEU A 165 14.99 4.51 7.60
N PRO A 166 14.70 3.76 8.67
CA PRO A 166 15.74 3.13 9.45
C PRO A 166 16.40 2.01 8.66
N GLN A 167 17.69 1.79 8.87
CA GLN A 167 18.42 0.70 8.22
C GLN A 167 17.81 -0.66 8.58
N ARG A 168 17.63 -1.49 7.57
CA ARG A 168 17.15 -2.89 7.67
C ARG A 168 17.92 -3.74 6.66
N SER A 169 18.98 -4.40 7.11
CA SER A 169 19.79 -5.29 6.27
C SER A 169 19.13 -6.64 5.99
N SER A 170 18.18 -7.04 6.83
CA SER A 170 17.36 -8.25 6.62
C SER A 170 16.09 -7.93 5.84
N HIS A 171 15.47 -8.96 5.26
CA HIS A 171 14.17 -8.88 4.59
C HIS A 171 13.13 -8.26 5.53
N SER A 172 12.59 -7.14 5.12
CA SER A 172 11.62 -6.32 5.84
C SER A 172 10.44 -5.99 4.97
N ILE A 173 9.34 -5.55 5.57
CA ILE A 173 8.14 -5.14 4.82
C ILE A 173 7.89 -3.66 5.11
N ILE A 174 7.76 -2.86 4.06
CA ILE A 174 7.15 -1.54 4.13
C ILE A 174 5.65 -1.70 3.94
N TYR A 175 4.87 -1.06 4.80
CA TYR A 175 3.41 -0.99 4.72
C TYR A 175 2.99 0.45 4.50
N THR A 176 2.32 0.73 3.38
CA THR A 176 1.88 2.07 3.01
C THR A 176 0.37 2.15 3.00
N ILE A 177 -0.19 3.20 3.60
CA ILE A 177 -1.62 3.52 3.62
C ILE A 177 -1.82 4.83 2.88
N TRP A 178 -2.72 4.85 1.89
CA TRP A 178 -3.27 6.06 1.29
C TRP A 178 -4.70 6.26 1.80
N GLN A 179 -4.93 7.31 2.59
CA GLN A 179 -6.27 7.72 3.02
C GLN A 179 -6.74 8.89 2.17
N ARG A 180 -7.90 8.76 1.57
CA ARG A 180 -8.57 9.86 0.86
C ARG A 180 -9.11 10.89 1.84
N SER A 181 -9.22 12.16 1.39
CA SER A 181 -9.91 13.25 2.11
C SER A 181 -11.30 13.54 1.55
N ASP A 182 -11.56 13.16 0.29
CA ASP A 182 -12.85 13.36 -0.40
C ASP A 182 -13.81 12.16 -0.25
N SER A 183 -13.39 11.10 0.43
CA SER A 183 -14.21 9.97 0.85
C SER A 183 -13.59 9.27 2.07
N GLN A 184 -14.30 8.28 2.62
CA GLN A 184 -13.78 7.45 3.72
C GLN A 184 -12.81 6.36 3.26
N GLU A 185 -12.62 6.17 1.96
CA GLU A 185 -11.84 5.08 1.38
C GLU A 185 -10.35 5.23 1.64
N ALA A 186 -9.69 4.09 1.90
CA ALA A 186 -8.24 3.99 1.99
C ALA A 186 -7.70 2.79 1.23
N PHE A 187 -6.44 2.89 0.78
CA PHE A 187 -5.71 1.87 0.03
C PHE A 187 -4.45 1.46 0.77
N TYR A 188 -4.01 0.22 0.52
CA TYR A 188 -2.93 -0.40 1.28
C TYR A 188 -1.94 -1.13 0.36
N ALA A 189 -0.66 -1.08 0.71
CA ALA A 189 0.38 -1.78 -0.03
C ALA A 189 1.42 -2.38 0.91
N CYS A 190 1.84 -3.63 0.64
CA CYS A 190 2.98 -4.29 1.24
C CYS A 190 4.11 -4.40 0.23
N ASN A 191 5.32 -3.98 0.62
CA ASN A 191 6.52 -3.97 -0.21
C ASN A 191 7.64 -4.71 0.52
N ASP A 192 8.21 -5.72 -0.11
CA ASP A 192 9.34 -6.49 0.44
C ASP A 192 10.65 -5.80 0.11
N VAL A 193 11.43 -5.44 1.13
CA VAL A 193 12.62 -4.60 0.98
C VAL A 193 13.77 -5.02 1.89
N THR A 194 14.99 -4.59 1.52
CA THR A 194 16.06 -4.28 2.46
C THR A 194 16.35 -2.78 2.38
N VAL A 195 16.76 -2.18 3.49
CA VAL A 195 17.07 -0.74 3.57
C VAL A 195 18.54 -0.60 3.92
N ASN A 196 19.34 -0.26 2.92
CA ASN A 196 20.79 -0.09 3.07
C ASN A 196 21.10 1.35 3.46
N ALA A 197 22.15 1.54 4.29
CA ALA A 197 22.67 2.86 4.56
C ALA A 197 23.22 3.52 3.29
N ALA A 198 23.33 4.86 3.29
CA ALA A 198 24.12 5.56 2.28
C ALA A 198 25.50 4.93 2.22
N GLY A 199 25.94 4.51 1.04
CA GLY A 199 27.29 3.99 0.87
C GLY A 199 28.26 5.08 1.32
N THR A 200 29.11 4.79 2.31
CA THR A 200 30.30 5.58 2.57
C THR A 200 31.10 5.54 1.28
N LEU A 201 31.12 6.67 0.56
CA LEU A 201 32.14 6.86 -0.47
C LEU A 201 33.47 6.79 0.28
N THR A 202 34.15 5.64 0.24
CA THR A 202 35.55 5.55 0.63
C THR A 202 36.33 6.46 -0.31
N PRO A 203 37.11 7.42 0.22
CA PRO A 203 37.91 8.34 -0.58
C PRO A 203 38.93 7.62 -1.44
#